data_27c3907b43b782210671928bc2134c90
#
_entry.id   27c3907b43b782210671928bc2134c90
#
_cell.length_a   1.000
_cell.length_b   1.000
_cell.length_c   1.000
_cell.angle_alpha   90.00
_cell.angle_beta   90.00
_cell.angle_gamma   90.00
#
_symmetry.space_group_name_H-M   'P 1'
#
loop_
_entity.id
_entity.type
_entity.pdbx_description
1 polymer ?
#
loop_
_entity_poly.entity_id
_entity_poly.type
_entity_poly.pdbx_seq_one_letter_code
_entity_poly.pdbx_strand_id
1 'polypeptide(L)'
;MQKHPNIVKAGLIILLAGFISHTSTAQDKTIAAWPKIELHLHLDCSLSYKVVHDIDASISPEQYQHNFIAPGRCTDLADYITRAVQAIALMQTKEQLRLVTLDLFDQLQKDHVVYAEMRFAPLQHLQKGLTPAEVVEAVNAAVAEGIQKTGIRAGVILCTLRHYTAAQSMETVKLAQQFKNTHIVGFDIAADEAGFPITNHTKAFQYANAHGIPCTAHAGEAKGAQSVWETVQNFHPSRIGHGVRSIEDTLLIAFLKKKHIHLEICPTSNTQTNIYPDIAHHPADQLYRTGVSMSINTDGRTISNTSLQHEYEVMESTFHWTRKQFLACNLEAVDHAFTDVKIKKQLREILVKGYAAR
;
A
#
# COMPACT_ATOMS: atom_id res chain seq x y z
N MET A 1 -31.19 -57.24 -67.16
CA MET A 1 -30.19 -57.37 -66.14
C MET A 1 -29.94 -55.99 -65.58
N GLN A 2 -30.58 -55.65 -64.42
CA GLN A 2 -30.56 -54.35 -63.80
C GLN A 2 -29.46 -54.31 -62.70
N LYS A 3 -28.60 -53.29 -62.75
CA LYS A 3 -27.63 -53.04 -61.71
C LYS A 3 -28.18 -51.99 -60.73
N HIS A 4 -28.29 -52.35 -59.47
CA HIS A 4 -28.63 -51.44 -58.38
C HIS A 4 -27.35 -50.64 -57.94
N PRO A 5 -27.43 -49.34 -57.63
CA PRO A 5 -26.34 -48.61 -57.03
C PRO A 5 -26.37 -48.67 -55.51
N ASN A 6 -25.21 -48.87 -54.89
CA ASN A 6 -24.98 -48.85 -53.48
C ASN A 6 -25.08 -47.40 -52.95
N ILE A 7 -25.93 -47.20 -51.94
CA ILE A 7 -26.04 -45.96 -51.17
C ILE A 7 -25.03 -46.02 -49.99
N VAL A 8 -24.01 -45.18 -50.02
CA VAL A 8 -23.07 -44.93 -48.90
C VAL A 8 -23.75 -43.96 -47.98
N LYS A 9 -24.04 -44.38 -46.75
CA LYS A 9 -24.49 -43.50 -45.65
C LYS A 9 -23.30 -42.77 -45.10
N ALA A 10 -23.22 -41.45 -45.31
CA ALA A 10 -22.31 -40.57 -44.66
C ALA A 10 -22.81 -40.29 -43.23
N GLY A 11 -22.07 -40.75 -42.22
CA GLY A 11 -22.34 -40.43 -40.82
C GLY A 11 -21.86 -39.02 -40.49
N LEU A 12 -22.78 -38.15 -40.11
CA LEU A 12 -22.51 -36.81 -39.65
C LEU A 12 -21.99 -36.88 -38.19
N ILE A 13 -20.72 -36.70 -37.97
CA ILE A 13 -20.12 -36.53 -36.63
C ILE A 13 -20.31 -35.08 -36.21
N ILE A 14 -21.29 -34.84 -35.31
CA ILE A 14 -21.44 -33.53 -34.66
C ILE A 14 -20.40 -33.44 -33.53
N LEU A 15 -19.35 -32.70 -33.76
CA LEU A 15 -18.42 -32.28 -32.70
C LEU A 15 -19.14 -31.21 -31.83
N LEU A 16 -19.62 -31.61 -30.65
CA LEU A 16 -19.98 -30.64 -29.61
C LEU A 16 -18.69 -30.00 -29.12
N ALA A 17 -18.39 -28.82 -29.63
CA ALA A 17 -17.43 -27.93 -28.99
C ALA A 17 -18.06 -27.38 -27.71
N GLY A 18 -17.72 -27.98 -26.57
CA GLY A 18 -18.11 -27.44 -25.27
C GLY A 18 -17.48 -26.06 -25.09
N PHE A 19 -18.31 -25.02 -25.17
CA PHE A 19 -17.91 -23.68 -24.72
C PHE A 19 -17.72 -23.74 -23.21
N ILE A 20 -16.45 -23.81 -22.76
CA ILE A 20 -16.10 -23.47 -21.38
C ILE A 20 -16.22 -21.95 -21.31
N SER A 21 -17.40 -21.48 -20.91
CA SER A 21 -17.58 -20.08 -20.56
C SER A 21 -16.72 -19.80 -19.34
N HIS A 22 -15.65 -19.07 -19.52
CA HIS A 22 -14.89 -18.52 -18.41
C HIS A 22 -15.82 -17.55 -17.65
N THR A 23 -16.19 -17.92 -16.42
CA THR A 23 -16.98 -17.11 -15.48
C THR A 23 -16.14 -15.98 -14.86
N SER A 24 -14.99 -15.62 -15.46
CA SER A 24 -14.03 -14.61 -15.01
C SER A 24 -14.64 -13.21 -14.86
N THR A 25 -15.56 -12.81 -15.74
CA THR A 25 -16.02 -11.42 -15.79
C THR A 25 -16.96 -11.00 -14.64
N ALA A 26 -17.63 -11.92 -13.96
CA ALA A 26 -18.55 -11.60 -12.86
C ALA A 26 -17.78 -11.43 -11.51
N GLN A 27 -16.71 -12.19 -11.32
CA GLN A 27 -15.90 -12.17 -10.10
C GLN A 27 -15.00 -10.94 -10.05
N ASP A 28 -14.38 -10.57 -11.18
CA ASP A 28 -13.59 -9.33 -11.32
C ASP A 28 -14.41 -8.09 -10.97
N LYS A 29 -15.67 -8.03 -11.41
CA LYS A 29 -16.60 -6.96 -11.03
C LYS A 29 -16.90 -6.94 -9.53
N THR A 30 -16.86 -8.07 -8.87
CA THR A 30 -17.09 -8.17 -7.41
C THR A 30 -15.95 -7.59 -6.63
N ILE A 31 -14.70 -7.92 -6.95
CA ILE A 31 -13.49 -7.34 -6.32
C ILE A 31 -13.47 -5.82 -6.49
N ALA A 32 -13.75 -5.33 -7.69
CA ALA A 32 -13.81 -3.90 -7.97
C ALA A 32 -14.85 -3.17 -7.09
N ALA A 33 -15.97 -3.82 -6.76
CA ALA A 33 -17.05 -3.21 -6.01
C ALA A 33 -16.91 -3.31 -4.48
N TRP A 34 -16.01 -4.13 -3.95
CA TRP A 34 -15.84 -4.26 -2.51
C TRP A 34 -15.20 -3.02 -1.88
N PRO A 35 -15.74 -2.51 -0.77
CA PRO A 35 -15.08 -1.45 -0.02
C PRO A 35 -13.75 -1.94 0.56
N LYS A 36 -12.72 -1.11 0.51
CA LYS A 36 -11.35 -1.46 0.89
C LYS A 36 -10.79 -0.47 1.90
N ILE A 37 -9.88 -0.94 2.74
CA ILE A 37 -9.07 -0.14 3.65
C ILE A 37 -7.62 -0.23 3.19
N GLU A 38 -6.92 0.90 3.16
CA GLU A 38 -5.51 0.95 2.79
C GLU A 38 -4.69 1.69 3.84
N LEU A 39 -3.77 1.00 4.49
CA LEU A 39 -2.95 1.53 5.58
C LEU A 39 -1.50 1.80 5.18
N HIS A 40 -1.08 1.36 3.97
CA HIS A 40 0.28 1.48 3.50
C HIS A 40 0.34 1.92 2.04
N LEU A 41 0.37 3.21 1.83
CA LEU A 41 0.61 3.82 0.53
C LEU A 41 1.40 5.13 0.69
N HIS A 42 2.35 5.36 -0.22
CA HIS A 42 3.21 6.54 -0.22
C HIS A 42 2.65 7.61 -1.15
N LEU A 43 2.35 8.80 -0.62
CA LEU A 43 1.87 9.94 -1.40
C LEU A 43 2.89 10.35 -2.48
N ASP A 44 4.16 10.43 -2.08
CA ASP A 44 5.30 10.80 -2.93
C ASP A 44 5.74 9.71 -3.93
N CYS A 45 5.05 8.57 -3.94
CA CYS A 45 5.25 7.45 -4.86
C CYS A 45 3.94 7.03 -5.58
N SER A 46 2.92 7.90 -5.61
CA SER A 46 1.59 7.55 -6.10
C SER A 46 0.99 8.57 -7.08
N LEU A 47 1.83 9.17 -7.94
CA LEU A 47 1.44 10.16 -8.92
C LEU A 47 0.95 9.49 -10.22
N SER A 48 -0.30 9.70 -10.62
CA SER A 48 -0.76 9.24 -11.94
C SER A 48 -0.07 9.99 -13.08
N TYR A 49 -0.01 9.39 -14.28
CA TYR A 49 0.50 10.12 -15.47
C TYR A 49 -0.25 11.45 -15.68
N LYS A 50 -1.56 11.46 -15.41
CA LYS A 50 -2.36 12.68 -15.58
C LYS A 50 -1.81 13.82 -14.72
N VAL A 51 -1.61 13.62 -13.42
CA VAL A 51 -1.12 14.69 -12.54
C VAL A 51 0.33 15.05 -12.83
N VAL A 52 1.17 14.10 -13.23
CA VAL A 52 2.54 14.37 -13.69
C VAL A 52 2.53 15.29 -14.89
N HIS A 53 1.70 15.01 -15.90
CA HIS A 53 1.57 15.82 -17.10
C HIS A 53 0.90 17.20 -16.84
N ASP A 54 -0.05 17.27 -15.91
CA ASP A 54 -0.67 18.54 -15.47
C ASP A 54 0.37 19.46 -14.77
N ILE A 55 1.35 18.89 -14.07
CA ILE A 55 2.43 19.65 -13.40
C ILE A 55 3.57 19.98 -14.37
N ASP A 56 3.93 19.05 -15.24
CA ASP A 56 4.99 19.23 -16.25
C ASP A 56 4.59 18.54 -17.57
N ALA A 57 4.04 19.33 -18.48
CA ALA A 57 3.57 18.87 -19.78
C ALA A 57 4.71 18.39 -20.72
N SER A 58 5.96 18.60 -20.36
CA SER A 58 7.12 18.09 -21.13
C SER A 58 7.37 16.60 -20.93
N ILE A 59 6.82 15.99 -19.87
CA ILE A 59 6.98 14.58 -19.57
C ILE A 59 6.03 13.76 -20.45
N SER A 60 6.59 13.02 -21.41
CA SER A 60 5.82 12.12 -22.27
C SER A 60 5.38 10.84 -21.54
N PRO A 61 4.38 10.08 -22.08
CA PRO A 61 4.01 8.77 -21.52
C PRO A 61 5.19 7.80 -21.43
N GLU A 62 6.08 7.81 -22.40
CA GLU A 62 7.27 6.96 -22.44
C GLU A 62 8.28 7.34 -21.36
N GLN A 63 8.48 8.65 -21.14
CA GLN A 63 9.32 9.15 -20.05
C GLN A 63 8.73 8.81 -18.69
N TYR A 64 7.41 8.93 -18.53
CA TYR A 64 6.73 8.52 -17.31
C TYR A 64 6.93 7.03 -17.04
N GLN A 65 6.67 6.18 -18.04
CA GLN A 65 6.89 4.73 -17.93
C GLN A 65 8.32 4.37 -17.54
N HIS A 66 9.31 5.07 -18.09
CA HIS A 66 10.73 4.78 -17.85
C HIS A 66 11.24 5.31 -16.50
N ASN A 67 10.80 6.51 -16.10
CA ASN A 67 11.40 7.23 -14.98
C ASN A 67 10.64 7.08 -13.65
N PHE A 68 9.32 6.79 -13.71
CA PHE A 68 8.47 6.73 -12.51
C PHE A 68 8.07 5.30 -12.16
N ILE A 69 8.02 4.40 -13.14
CA ILE A 69 7.57 3.02 -12.94
C ILE A 69 8.79 2.11 -12.87
N ALA A 70 8.82 1.26 -11.85
CA ALA A 70 9.85 0.25 -11.71
C ALA A 70 9.67 -0.88 -12.73
N PRO A 71 10.74 -1.51 -13.20
CA PRO A 71 10.62 -2.74 -13.96
C PRO A 71 9.95 -3.83 -13.12
N GLY A 72 9.48 -4.88 -13.76
CA GLY A 72 8.83 -6.00 -13.04
C GLY A 72 9.73 -6.64 -11.97
N ARG A 73 11.05 -6.38 -12.02
CA ARG A 73 12.03 -6.78 -11.01
C ARG A 73 13.20 -5.81 -10.98
N CYS A 74 13.45 -5.19 -9.86
CA CYS A 74 14.63 -4.39 -9.55
C CYS A 74 15.77 -5.26 -9.03
N THR A 75 16.96 -4.71 -8.89
CA THR A 75 18.08 -5.43 -8.26
C THR A 75 17.81 -5.61 -6.75
N ASP A 76 17.27 -4.60 -6.11
CA ASP A 76 16.96 -4.55 -4.68
C ASP A 76 16.01 -3.37 -4.36
N LEU A 77 15.73 -3.15 -3.07
CA LEU A 77 14.94 -2.02 -2.58
C LEU A 77 15.56 -0.66 -2.93
N ALA A 78 16.88 -0.52 -2.86
CA ALA A 78 17.55 0.75 -3.17
C ALA A 78 17.36 1.15 -4.64
N ASP A 79 17.44 0.19 -5.57
CA ASP A 79 17.11 0.41 -6.99
C ASP A 79 15.63 0.79 -7.17
N TYR A 80 14.70 0.08 -6.52
CA TYR A 80 13.26 0.36 -6.60
C TYR A 80 12.93 1.80 -6.21
N ILE A 81 13.42 2.28 -5.07
CA ILE A 81 13.11 3.62 -4.55
C ILE A 81 13.74 4.76 -5.35
N THR A 82 14.69 4.48 -6.27
CA THR A 82 15.24 5.53 -7.16
C THR A 82 14.15 6.19 -8.01
N ARG A 83 13.04 5.50 -8.29
CA ARG A 83 11.89 6.02 -9.07
C ARG A 83 11.13 7.12 -8.33
N ALA A 84 11.20 7.16 -6.99
CA ALA A 84 10.60 8.23 -6.19
C ALA A 84 11.23 9.60 -6.46
N VAL A 85 12.50 9.67 -6.85
CA VAL A 85 13.23 10.93 -7.05
C VAL A 85 12.52 11.87 -8.03
N GLN A 86 12.00 11.33 -9.15
CA GLN A 86 11.30 12.11 -10.15
C GLN A 86 9.94 12.62 -9.63
N ALA A 87 9.21 11.78 -8.92
CA ALA A 87 7.94 12.15 -8.31
C ALA A 87 8.13 13.26 -7.25
N ILE A 88 9.10 13.10 -6.36
CA ILE A 88 9.43 14.09 -5.33
C ILE A 88 9.81 15.44 -5.95
N ALA A 89 10.55 15.46 -7.06
CA ALA A 89 10.91 16.70 -7.75
C ALA A 89 9.68 17.50 -8.25
N LEU A 90 8.56 16.84 -8.51
CA LEU A 90 7.29 17.45 -8.90
C LEU A 90 6.41 17.87 -7.71
N MET A 91 6.89 17.76 -6.48
CA MET A 91 6.11 18.02 -5.26
C MET A 91 6.80 19.09 -4.38
N GLN A 92 7.25 20.20 -4.96
CA GLN A 92 8.07 21.21 -4.30
C GLN A 92 7.34 22.53 -4.02
N THR A 93 6.04 22.63 -4.36
CA THR A 93 5.21 23.83 -4.08
C THR A 93 3.90 23.40 -3.42
N LYS A 94 3.23 24.32 -2.72
CA LYS A 94 1.91 24.07 -2.09
C LYS A 94 0.90 23.55 -3.11
N GLU A 95 0.88 24.12 -4.33
CA GLU A 95 -0.05 23.69 -5.37
C GLU A 95 0.29 22.29 -5.91
N GLN A 96 1.57 21.97 -6.13
CA GLN A 96 1.98 20.64 -6.56
C GLN A 96 1.61 19.57 -5.53
N LEU A 97 1.87 19.83 -4.23
CA LEU A 97 1.46 18.95 -3.13
C LEU A 97 -0.05 18.76 -3.10
N ARG A 98 -0.83 19.83 -3.32
CA ARG A 98 -2.28 19.77 -3.40
C ARG A 98 -2.74 18.91 -4.57
N LEU A 99 -2.24 19.16 -5.79
CA LEU A 99 -2.62 18.41 -6.99
C LEU A 99 -2.36 16.91 -6.83
N VAL A 100 -1.16 16.53 -6.35
CA VAL A 100 -0.79 15.13 -6.13
C VAL A 100 -1.67 14.47 -5.07
N THR A 101 -1.97 15.18 -3.98
CA THR A 101 -2.86 14.65 -2.93
C THR A 101 -4.27 14.39 -3.49
N LEU A 102 -4.83 15.31 -4.29
CA LEU A 102 -6.16 15.14 -4.88
C LEU A 102 -6.18 14.02 -5.94
N ASP A 103 -5.13 13.90 -6.75
CA ASP A 103 -4.97 12.79 -7.70
C ASP A 103 -4.99 11.44 -6.97
N LEU A 104 -4.33 11.35 -5.81
CA LEU A 104 -4.38 10.13 -5.01
C LEU A 104 -5.80 9.82 -4.51
N PHE A 105 -6.59 10.80 -4.11
CA PHE A 105 -8.00 10.59 -3.77
C PHE A 105 -8.82 10.07 -4.96
N ASP A 106 -8.57 10.55 -6.18
CA ASP A 106 -9.21 10.05 -7.40
C ASP A 106 -8.83 8.58 -7.67
N GLN A 107 -7.58 8.19 -7.41
CA GLN A 107 -7.14 6.79 -7.51
C GLN A 107 -7.81 5.90 -6.46
N LEU A 108 -7.86 6.35 -5.20
CA LEU A 108 -8.52 5.64 -4.10
C LEU A 108 -10.02 5.43 -4.36
N GLN A 109 -10.68 6.42 -4.97
CA GLN A 109 -12.10 6.33 -5.32
C GLN A 109 -12.34 5.26 -6.39
N LYS A 110 -11.48 5.16 -7.40
CA LYS A 110 -11.55 4.12 -8.44
C LYS A 110 -11.42 2.71 -7.85
N ASP A 111 -10.61 2.56 -6.80
CA ASP A 111 -10.41 1.28 -6.09
C ASP A 111 -11.51 0.97 -5.05
N HIS A 112 -12.52 1.82 -4.89
CA HIS A 112 -13.52 1.72 -3.81
C HIS A 112 -12.91 1.67 -2.40
N VAL A 113 -11.81 2.41 -2.20
CA VAL A 113 -11.25 2.61 -0.87
C VAL A 113 -12.16 3.54 -0.08
N VAL A 114 -12.47 3.16 1.17
CA VAL A 114 -13.36 3.93 2.06
C VAL A 114 -12.59 4.60 3.20
N TYR A 115 -11.37 4.14 3.46
CA TYR A 115 -10.42 4.72 4.40
C TYR A 115 -8.99 4.46 3.94
N ALA A 116 -8.12 5.48 4.02
CA ALA A 116 -6.69 5.36 3.71
C ALA A 116 -5.83 6.12 4.71
N GLU A 117 -4.60 5.61 4.94
CA GLU A 117 -3.54 6.33 5.64
C GLU A 117 -2.34 6.47 4.71
N MET A 118 -2.28 7.63 4.04
CA MET A 118 -1.17 7.96 3.14
C MET A 118 0.03 8.46 3.93
N ARG A 119 1.23 8.08 3.50
CA ARG A 119 2.48 8.50 4.14
C ARG A 119 3.38 9.24 3.19
N PHE A 120 4.21 10.16 3.70
CA PHE A 120 5.23 10.87 2.94
C PHE A 120 6.31 11.46 3.85
N ALA A 121 7.46 11.82 3.28
CA ALA A 121 8.59 12.39 3.99
C ALA A 121 8.66 13.92 3.79
N PRO A 122 8.16 14.76 4.72
CA PRO A 122 7.99 16.20 4.50
C PRO A 122 9.31 16.94 4.21
N LEU A 123 10.44 16.46 4.74
CA LEU A 123 11.74 17.11 4.52
C LEU A 123 12.28 16.94 3.09
N GLN A 124 11.65 16.14 2.24
CA GLN A 124 12.04 16.01 0.83
C GLN A 124 11.44 17.08 -0.10
N HIS A 125 10.53 17.92 0.41
CA HIS A 125 9.73 18.86 -0.40
C HIS A 125 10.12 20.34 -0.14
N LEU A 126 11.41 20.61 0.16
CA LEU A 126 11.90 21.92 0.58
C LEU A 126 12.70 22.68 -0.49
N GLN A 127 12.88 22.09 -1.68
CA GLN A 127 13.81 22.60 -2.70
C GLN A 127 13.38 23.97 -3.29
N LYS A 128 12.09 24.31 -3.22
CA LYS A 128 11.54 25.60 -3.68
C LYS A 128 11.21 26.57 -2.53
N GLY A 129 11.83 26.35 -1.36
CA GLY A 129 11.80 27.31 -0.24
C GLY A 129 10.64 27.15 0.73
N LEU A 130 9.83 26.09 0.64
CA LEU A 130 8.84 25.76 1.68
C LEU A 130 9.57 25.35 2.96
N THR A 131 9.03 25.75 4.11
CA THR A 131 9.41 25.19 5.39
C THR A 131 8.77 23.82 5.60
N PRO A 132 9.33 22.94 6.45
CA PRO A 132 8.72 21.65 6.75
C PRO A 132 7.27 21.75 7.25
N ALA A 133 6.94 22.76 8.04
CA ALA A 133 5.57 23.01 8.51
C ALA A 133 4.62 23.38 7.35
N GLU A 134 5.05 24.25 6.43
CA GLU A 134 4.23 24.62 5.26
C GLU A 134 3.97 23.44 4.33
N VAL A 135 4.90 22.50 4.20
CA VAL A 135 4.70 21.25 3.46
C VAL A 135 3.59 20.41 4.11
N VAL A 136 3.65 20.21 5.43
CA VAL A 136 2.63 19.46 6.17
C VAL A 136 1.28 20.16 6.12
N GLU A 137 1.23 21.49 6.28
CA GLU A 137 0.00 22.29 6.16
C GLU A 137 -0.66 22.10 4.78
N ALA A 138 0.13 22.18 3.69
CA ALA A 138 -0.37 22.03 2.34
C ALA A 138 -1.00 20.64 2.11
N VAL A 139 -0.33 19.57 2.51
CA VAL A 139 -0.87 18.21 2.41
C VAL A 139 -2.09 18.03 3.30
N ASN A 140 -2.04 18.51 4.55
CA ASN A 140 -3.17 18.42 5.48
C ASN A 140 -4.45 19.13 4.94
N ALA A 141 -4.29 20.33 4.35
CA ALA A 141 -5.38 21.06 3.71
C ALA A 141 -5.93 20.30 2.48
N ALA A 142 -5.03 19.75 1.64
CA ALA A 142 -5.42 18.97 0.47
C ALA A 142 -6.15 17.67 0.84
N VAL A 143 -5.77 17.02 1.95
CA VAL A 143 -6.48 15.85 2.48
C VAL A 143 -7.90 16.23 2.93
N ALA A 144 -8.07 17.36 3.62
CA ALA A 144 -9.40 17.85 3.99
C ALA A 144 -10.28 18.10 2.75
N GLU A 145 -9.71 18.70 1.68
CA GLU A 145 -10.37 18.90 0.40
C GLU A 145 -10.75 17.58 -0.27
N GLY A 146 -9.81 16.59 -0.30
CA GLY A 146 -10.05 15.27 -0.87
C GLY A 146 -11.17 14.50 -0.14
N ILE A 147 -11.19 14.54 1.20
CA ILE A 147 -12.26 13.96 2.02
C ILE A 147 -13.61 14.60 1.67
N GLN A 148 -13.65 15.93 1.54
CA GLN A 148 -14.88 16.65 1.20
C GLN A 148 -15.39 16.27 -0.19
N LYS A 149 -14.50 16.12 -1.18
CA LYS A 149 -14.86 15.80 -2.57
C LYS A 149 -15.32 14.35 -2.76
N THR A 150 -14.67 13.40 -2.09
CA THR A 150 -14.87 11.96 -2.36
C THR A 150 -15.68 11.23 -1.29
N GLY A 151 -15.75 11.77 -0.08
CA GLY A 151 -16.29 11.10 1.09
C GLY A 151 -15.37 10.02 1.68
N ILE A 152 -14.20 9.75 1.07
CA ILE A 152 -13.21 8.82 1.59
C ILE A 152 -12.61 9.43 2.85
N ARG A 153 -12.58 8.68 3.95
CA ARG A 153 -11.88 9.13 5.15
C ARG A 153 -10.40 8.85 5.01
N ALA A 154 -9.55 9.79 5.45
CA ALA A 154 -8.11 9.63 5.32
C ALA A 154 -7.34 10.25 6.47
N GLY A 155 -6.17 9.68 6.76
CA GLY A 155 -5.13 10.21 7.62
C GLY A 155 -3.79 10.31 6.88
N VAL A 156 -2.86 11.08 7.46
CA VAL A 156 -1.50 11.24 6.95
C VAL A 156 -0.50 10.78 8.01
N ILE A 157 0.46 9.98 7.62
CA ILE A 157 1.58 9.53 8.45
C ILE A 157 2.84 10.25 7.97
N LEU A 158 3.56 10.93 8.87
CA LEU A 158 4.81 11.58 8.52
C LEU A 158 5.97 10.59 8.63
N CYS A 159 6.72 10.41 7.53
CA CYS A 159 7.86 9.51 7.49
C CYS A 159 9.18 10.24 7.77
N THR A 160 10.00 9.70 8.69
CA THR A 160 11.45 9.86 8.63
C THR A 160 12.04 8.84 7.67
N LEU A 161 13.21 9.11 7.12
CA LEU A 161 13.87 8.18 6.19
C LEU A 161 15.14 7.60 6.82
N ARG A 162 15.42 6.34 6.56
CA ARG A 162 16.53 5.61 7.19
C ARG A 162 17.89 6.27 7.03
N HIS A 163 18.13 6.99 5.94
CA HIS A 163 19.37 7.74 5.71
C HIS A 163 19.41 9.09 6.41
N TYR A 164 18.34 9.51 7.10
CA TYR A 164 18.31 10.76 7.84
C TYR A 164 19.16 10.70 9.12
N THR A 165 19.66 11.86 9.50
CA THR A 165 20.29 12.06 10.79
C THR A 165 19.27 12.00 11.94
N ALA A 166 19.75 11.80 13.15
CA ALA A 166 18.90 11.84 14.35
C ALA A 166 18.18 13.20 14.52
N ALA A 167 18.79 14.30 14.08
CA ALA A 167 18.18 15.63 14.09
C ALA A 167 16.99 15.73 13.12
N GLN A 168 17.15 15.28 11.90
CA GLN A 168 16.06 15.24 10.90
C GLN A 168 14.92 14.32 11.32
N SER A 169 15.24 13.15 11.90
CA SER A 169 14.22 12.26 12.44
C SER A 169 13.43 12.91 13.59
N MET A 170 14.14 13.62 14.48
CA MET A 170 13.51 14.36 15.56
C MET A 170 12.67 15.54 15.05
N GLU A 171 13.11 16.23 14.01
CA GLU A 171 12.34 17.29 13.35
C GLU A 171 11.03 16.73 12.78
N THR A 172 11.08 15.60 12.06
CA THR A 172 9.89 14.95 11.48
C THR A 172 8.87 14.54 12.55
N VAL A 173 9.31 13.94 13.66
CA VAL A 173 8.36 13.54 14.72
C VAL A 173 7.78 14.75 15.47
N LYS A 174 8.52 15.85 15.60
CA LYS A 174 8.00 17.10 16.16
C LYS A 174 6.93 17.73 15.26
N LEU A 175 7.05 17.63 13.93
CA LEU A 175 5.97 18.01 13.02
C LEU A 175 4.72 17.15 13.26
N ALA A 176 4.86 15.84 13.43
CA ALA A 176 3.72 14.98 13.76
C ALA A 176 3.06 15.40 15.09
N GLN A 177 3.83 15.82 16.08
CA GLN A 177 3.30 16.36 17.34
C GLN A 177 2.64 17.73 17.14
N GLN A 178 3.24 18.64 16.38
CA GLN A 178 2.70 19.99 16.10
C GLN A 178 1.33 19.92 15.42
N PHE A 179 1.16 19.00 14.47
CA PHE A 179 -0.07 18.82 13.71
C PHE A 179 -1.01 17.72 14.28
N LYS A 180 -0.74 17.26 15.51
CA LYS A 180 -1.63 16.33 16.21
C LYS A 180 -3.04 16.92 16.33
N ASN A 181 -4.07 16.09 16.18
CA ASN A 181 -5.49 16.47 16.12
C ASN A 181 -5.94 17.17 14.82
N THR A 182 -5.15 17.03 13.77
CA THR A 182 -5.55 17.32 12.38
C THR A 182 -5.71 16.01 11.60
N HIS A 183 -5.45 16.00 10.29
CA HIS A 183 -5.37 14.75 9.53
C HIS A 183 -3.99 14.05 9.68
N ILE A 184 -3.04 14.63 10.41
CA ILE A 184 -1.77 13.97 10.74
C ILE A 184 -2.01 12.99 11.89
N VAL A 185 -1.93 11.69 11.58
CA VAL A 185 -2.39 10.62 12.49
C VAL A 185 -1.27 9.72 13.01
N GLY A 186 -0.06 9.80 12.45
CA GLY A 186 1.00 8.88 12.85
C GLY A 186 2.39 9.29 12.39
N PHE A 187 3.36 8.45 12.79
CA PHE A 187 4.78 8.56 12.48
C PHE A 187 5.31 7.22 11.98
N ASP A 188 6.24 7.26 10.99
CA ASP A 188 6.81 6.09 10.34
C ASP A 188 8.30 6.30 10.04
N ILE A 189 9.01 5.22 9.72
CA ILE A 189 10.34 5.21 9.11
C ILE A 189 10.29 4.40 7.81
N ALA A 190 10.82 4.97 6.72
CA ALA A 190 10.83 4.35 5.40
C ALA A 190 12.23 4.41 4.75
N ALA A 191 12.34 4.03 3.49
CA ALA A 191 13.55 3.96 2.66
C ALA A 191 14.44 2.74 2.93
N ASP A 192 15.67 2.73 2.39
CA ASP A 192 16.57 1.58 2.28
C ASP A 192 16.87 0.89 3.62
N GLU A 193 16.16 -0.20 3.88
CA GLU A 193 16.33 -1.01 5.09
C GLU A 193 17.69 -1.70 5.13
N ALA A 194 18.22 -2.12 3.98
CA ALA A 194 19.48 -2.86 3.91
C ALA A 194 20.69 -1.96 4.15
N GLY A 195 20.66 -0.72 3.62
CA GLY A 195 21.77 0.21 3.66
C GLY A 195 21.94 0.97 4.99
N PHE A 196 20.85 1.12 5.77
CA PHE A 196 20.87 2.02 6.93
C PHE A 196 20.28 1.37 8.20
N PRO A 197 21.00 1.45 9.34
CA PRO A 197 20.51 0.96 10.63
C PRO A 197 19.45 1.91 11.23
N ILE A 198 18.67 1.39 12.18
CA ILE A 198 17.59 2.16 12.83
C ILE A 198 18.06 3.07 13.97
N THR A 199 19.32 3.01 14.38
CA THR A 199 19.85 3.62 15.61
C THR A 199 19.63 5.14 15.67
N ASN A 200 19.77 5.85 14.54
CA ASN A 200 19.54 7.30 14.47
C ASN A 200 18.10 7.71 14.79
N HIS A 201 17.16 6.80 14.69
CA HIS A 201 15.73 7.08 14.77
C HIS A 201 15.11 6.71 16.12
N THR A 202 15.83 5.96 16.97
CA THR A 202 15.32 5.44 18.25
C THR A 202 14.76 6.57 19.14
N LYS A 203 15.46 7.70 19.24
CA LYS A 203 15.01 8.84 20.06
C LYS A 203 13.71 9.47 19.50
N ALA A 204 13.54 9.51 18.18
CA ALA A 204 12.33 10.04 17.57
C ALA A 204 11.11 9.13 17.87
N PHE A 205 11.27 7.81 17.79
CA PHE A 205 10.20 6.86 18.17
C PHE A 205 9.91 6.88 19.68
N GLN A 206 10.94 7.01 20.53
CA GLN A 206 10.71 7.21 21.97
C GLN A 206 9.94 8.51 22.24
N TYR A 207 10.25 9.59 21.52
CA TYR A 207 9.50 10.84 21.59
C TYR A 207 8.04 10.64 21.15
N ALA A 208 7.81 9.97 20.02
CA ALA A 208 6.46 9.66 19.54
C ALA A 208 5.63 8.91 20.59
N ASN A 209 6.19 7.84 21.15
CA ASN A 209 5.54 7.04 22.18
C ASN A 209 5.22 7.87 23.45
N ALA A 210 6.17 8.70 23.91
CA ALA A 210 5.98 9.57 25.10
C ALA A 210 4.88 10.63 24.89
N HIS A 211 4.61 11.02 23.61
CA HIS A 211 3.60 12.03 23.29
C HIS A 211 2.29 11.42 22.73
N GLY A 212 2.17 10.08 22.76
CA GLY A 212 0.99 9.38 22.27
C GLY A 212 0.74 9.63 20.78
N ILE A 213 1.82 9.65 19.96
CA ILE A 213 1.74 9.65 18.50
C ILE A 213 1.76 8.19 18.06
N PRO A 214 0.72 7.70 17.36
CA PRO A 214 0.72 6.34 16.84
C PRO A 214 1.88 6.09 15.88
N CYS A 215 2.49 4.89 15.94
CA CYS A 215 3.63 4.55 15.12
C CYS A 215 3.41 3.28 14.30
N THR A 216 3.79 3.33 13.03
CA THR A 216 4.14 2.19 12.20
C THR A 216 5.64 2.25 11.90
N ALA A 217 6.26 1.20 11.38
CA ALA A 217 7.66 1.22 10.99
C ALA A 217 7.95 0.18 9.91
N HIS A 218 8.56 0.58 8.80
CA HIS A 218 9.02 -0.36 7.78
C HIS A 218 10.12 -1.26 8.34
N ALA A 219 9.91 -2.57 8.30
CA ALA A 219 10.89 -3.57 8.69
C ALA A 219 10.55 -4.95 8.12
N GLY A 220 11.56 -5.80 7.93
CA GLY A 220 11.36 -7.14 7.40
C GLY A 220 10.91 -7.13 5.94
N GLU A 221 11.33 -6.13 5.21
CA GLU A 221 11.27 -6.03 3.76
C GLU A 221 12.60 -6.49 3.17
N ALA A 222 13.63 -5.64 3.14
CA ALA A 222 14.94 -6.00 2.61
C ALA A 222 15.79 -6.85 3.57
N LYS A 223 15.57 -6.76 4.88
CA LYS A 223 16.23 -7.57 5.92
C LYS A 223 15.28 -8.61 6.50
N GLY A 224 15.85 -9.70 7.06
CA GLY A 224 15.11 -10.82 7.64
C GLY A 224 14.35 -10.51 8.93
N ALA A 225 13.78 -11.54 9.56
CA ALA A 225 13.01 -11.44 10.80
C ALA A 225 13.74 -10.70 11.93
N GLN A 226 15.08 -10.73 11.95
CA GLN A 226 15.88 -10.00 12.94
C GLN A 226 15.65 -8.48 12.86
N SER A 227 15.46 -7.89 11.68
CA SER A 227 15.16 -6.47 11.54
C SER A 227 13.80 -6.11 12.13
N VAL A 228 12.82 -7.01 12.02
CA VAL A 228 11.51 -6.82 12.66
C VAL A 228 11.66 -6.88 14.19
N TRP A 229 12.42 -7.86 14.72
CA TRP A 229 12.73 -7.91 16.16
C TRP A 229 13.38 -6.61 16.67
N GLU A 230 14.39 -6.13 15.95
CA GLU A 230 15.08 -4.88 16.29
C GLU A 230 14.13 -3.69 16.33
N THR A 231 13.24 -3.61 15.33
CA THR A 231 12.24 -2.55 15.20
C THR A 231 11.22 -2.60 16.34
N VAL A 232 10.63 -3.76 16.62
CA VAL A 232 9.60 -3.85 17.67
C VAL A 232 10.17 -3.64 19.08
N GLN A 233 11.45 -3.99 19.31
CA GLN A 233 12.13 -3.80 20.59
C GLN A 233 12.56 -2.36 20.85
N ASN A 234 12.91 -1.62 19.80
CA ASN A 234 13.46 -0.24 19.95
C ASN A 234 12.41 0.85 19.70
N PHE A 235 11.43 0.60 18.82
CA PHE A 235 10.45 1.60 18.41
C PHE A 235 9.08 1.40 19.04
N HIS A 236 8.74 0.17 19.46
CA HIS A 236 7.43 -0.21 20.00
C HIS A 236 6.25 0.23 19.13
N PRO A 237 6.29 0.01 17.81
CA PRO A 237 5.21 0.40 16.92
C PRO A 237 4.00 -0.54 17.10
N SER A 238 2.80 -0.06 16.78
CA SER A 238 1.59 -0.89 16.76
C SER A 238 1.41 -1.62 15.42
N ARG A 239 2.14 -1.21 14.39
CA ARG A 239 2.12 -1.83 13.05
C ARG A 239 3.54 -1.91 12.48
N ILE A 240 3.74 -2.84 11.57
CA ILE A 240 4.99 -2.99 10.80
C ILE A 240 4.65 -2.85 9.31
N GLY A 241 5.28 -1.87 8.65
CA GLY A 241 5.27 -1.76 7.20
C GLY A 241 5.96 -2.98 6.60
N HIS A 242 5.31 -3.65 5.67
CA HIS A 242 5.63 -4.96 5.12
C HIS A 242 5.66 -6.06 6.18
N GLY A 243 6.78 -6.28 6.85
CA GLY A 243 6.93 -7.35 7.83
C GLY A 243 6.89 -8.75 7.24
N VAL A 244 7.00 -8.89 5.91
CA VAL A 244 6.82 -10.15 5.17
C VAL A 244 7.81 -11.23 5.61
N ARG A 245 9.02 -10.84 5.99
CA ARG A 245 10.06 -11.77 6.44
C ARG A 245 9.90 -12.21 7.90
N SER A 246 8.85 -11.74 8.60
CA SER A 246 8.48 -12.28 9.92
C SER A 246 8.13 -13.77 9.85
N ILE A 247 7.72 -14.27 8.69
CA ILE A 247 7.45 -15.71 8.46
C ILE A 247 8.67 -16.61 8.70
N GLU A 248 9.88 -16.05 8.62
CA GLU A 248 11.14 -16.78 8.81
C GLU A 248 11.40 -17.17 10.29
N ASP A 249 10.63 -16.58 11.24
CA ASP A 249 10.80 -16.83 12.67
C ASP A 249 9.44 -17.04 13.36
N THR A 250 9.16 -18.27 13.76
CA THR A 250 7.91 -18.64 14.44
C THR A 250 7.74 -17.98 15.81
N LEU A 251 8.84 -17.64 16.51
CA LEU A 251 8.79 -16.91 17.79
C LEU A 251 8.39 -15.46 17.54
N LEU A 252 8.87 -14.85 16.46
CA LEU A 252 8.44 -13.51 16.04
C LEU A 252 6.94 -13.49 15.72
N ILE A 253 6.45 -14.45 14.94
CA ILE A 253 5.01 -14.56 14.65
C ILE A 253 4.19 -14.69 15.94
N ALA A 254 4.63 -15.53 16.87
CA ALA A 254 3.95 -15.67 18.16
C ALA A 254 3.97 -14.37 18.99
N PHE A 255 5.07 -13.63 18.95
CA PHE A 255 5.21 -12.32 19.59
C PHE A 255 4.29 -11.26 18.98
N LEU A 256 4.29 -11.13 17.64
CA LEU A 256 3.44 -10.18 16.91
C LEU A 256 1.95 -10.42 17.23
N LYS A 257 1.52 -11.67 17.19
CA LYS A 257 0.14 -12.07 17.58
C LYS A 257 -0.17 -11.69 19.04
N LYS A 258 0.71 -12.07 19.98
CA LYS A 258 0.52 -11.76 21.41
C LYS A 258 0.45 -10.26 21.70
N LYS A 259 1.19 -9.46 20.95
CA LYS A 259 1.26 -8.01 21.09
C LYS A 259 0.25 -7.26 20.23
N HIS A 260 -0.54 -7.98 19.43
CA HIS A 260 -1.49 -7.40 18.46
C HIS A 260 -0.82 -6.39 17.51
N ILE A 261 0.38 -6.71 17.02
CA ILE A 261 1.09 -5.89 16.03
C ILE A 261 0.62 -6.31 14.64
N HIS A 262 0.17 -5.34 13.85
CA HIS A 262 -0.37 -5.55 12.52
C HIS A 262 0.70 -5.46 11.44
N LEU A 263 0.63 -6.30 10.40
CA LEU A 263 1.52 -6.29 9.24
C LEU A 263 0.83 -5.63 8.03
N GLU A 264 1.49 -4.67 7.42
CA GLU A 264 1.00 -3.94 6.23
C GLU A 264 1.63 -4.55 4.97
N ILE A 265 1.07 -5.65 4.45
CA ILE A 265 1.65 -6.44 3.36
C ILE A 265 1.44 -5.77 2.00
N CYS A 266 2.50 -5.68 1.18
CA CYS A 266 2.51 -5.07 -0.15
C CYS A 266 3.03 -6.06 -1.21
N PRO A 267 2.19 -6.98 -1.73
CA PRO A 267 2.67 -8.14 -2.50
C PRO A 267 3.44 -7.77 -3.77
N THR A 268 2.91 -6.87 -4.60
CA THR A 268 3.58 -6.45 -5.85
C THR A 268 4.91 -5.77 -5.57
N SER A 269 4.96 -4.82 -4.62
CA SER A 269 6.20 -4.15 -4.22
C SER A 269 7.26 -5.16 -3.77
N ASN A 270 6.90 -6.13 -2.91
CA ASN A 270 7.84 -7.13 -2.40
C ASN A 270 8.42 -8.06 -3.47
N THR A 271 7.73 -8.27 -4.58
CA THR A 271 8.30 -9.00 -5.72
C THR A 271 9.17 -8.10 -6.59
N GLN A 272 8.79 -6.85 -6.81
CA GLN A 272 9.59 -5.90 -7.57
C GLN A 272 10.90 -5.52 -6.87
N THR A 273 10.90 -5.41 -5.55
CA THR A 273 12.12 -5.19 -4.74
C THR A 273 13.00 -6.43 -4.62
N ASN A 274 12.70 -7.50 -5.37
CA ASN A 274 13.46 -8.75 -5.46
C ASN A 274 13.59 -9.51 -4.14
N ILE A 275 12.65 -9.34 -3.20
CA ILE A 275 12.62 -10.10 -1.95
C ILE A 275 12.08 -11.50 -2.18
N TYR A 276 11.08 -11.62 -3.06
CA TYR A 276 10.54 -12.88 -3.51
C TYR A 276 10.60 -12.96 -5.05
N PRO A 277 10.82 -14.14 -5.64
CA PRO A 277 11.01 -14.28 -7.08
C PRO A 277 9.72 -13.95 -7.87
N ASP A 278 8.57 -14.21 -7.29
CA ASP A 278 7.24 -13.97 -7.84
C ASP A 278 6.17 -14.04 -6.75
N ILE A 279 4.93 -13.75 -7.10
CA ILE A 279 3.80 -13.77 -6.15
C ILE A 279 3.50 -15.19 -5.62
N ALA A 280 3.73 -16.24 -6.38
CA ALA A 280 3.46 -17.61 -5.93
C ALA A 280 4.38 -18.02 -4.76
N HIS A 281 5.55 -17.41 -4.65
CA HIS A 281 6.50 -17.61 -3.54
C HIS A 281 6.33 -16.57 -2.41
N HIS A 282 5.45 -15.58 -2.58
CA HIS A 282 5.22 -14.54 -1.58
C HIS A 282 4.49 -15.11 -0.36
N PRO A 283 4.93 -14.83 0.89
CA PRO A 283 4.41 -15.48 2.10
C PRO A 283 3.05 -14.95 2.59
N ALA A 284 2.37 -14.07 1.86
CA ALA A 284 1.14 -13.44 2.31
C ALA A 284 0.07 -14.46 2.76
N ASP A 285 -0.17 -15.52 1.98
CA ASP A 285 -1.13 -16.58 2.36
C ASP A 285 -0.65 -17.38 3.58
N GLN A 286 0.66 -17.64 3.69
CA GLN A 286 1.23 -18.31 4.85
C GLN A 286 1.08 -17.44 6.11
N LEU A 287 1.40 -16.15 6.04
CA LEU A 287 1.21 -15.19 7.14
C LEU A 287 -0.26 -15.15 7.57
N TYR A 288 -1.20 -15.04 6.63
CA TYR A 288 -2.63 -15.08 6.92
C TYR A 288 -3.02 -16.35 7.68
N ARG A 289 -2.53 -17.52 7.25
CA ARG A 289 -2.81 -18.82 7.90
C ARG A 289 -2.22 -18.94 9.31
N THR A 290 -1.17 -18.18 9.63
CA THR A 290 -0.66 -18.15 11.03
C THR A 290 -1.64 -17.43 11.97
N GLY A 291 -2.55 -16.64 11.43
CA GLY A 291 -3.48 -15.79 12.18
C GLY A 291 -2.80 -14.54 12.77
N VAL A 292 -1.66 -14.09 12.22
CA VAL A 292 -1.14 -12.75 12.51
C VAL A 292 -2.04 -11.70 11.86
N SER A 293 -2.27 -10.58 12.57
CA SER A 293 -3.04 -9.47 12.02
C SER A 293 -2.33 -8.87 10.82
N MET A 294 -3.04 -8.73 9.69
CA MET A 294 -2.46 -8.17 8.45
C MET A 294 -3.50 -7.54 7.53
N SER A 295 -3.03 -6.65 6.66
CA SER A 295 -3.78 -6.09 5.53
C SER A 295 -2.97 -6.18 4.24
N ILE A 296 -3.67 -6.08 3.10
CA ILE A 296 -3.07 -5.97 1.76
C ILE A 296 -3.10 -4.50 1.35
N ASN A 297 -1.98 -4.00 0.83
CA ASN A 297 -1.75 -2.60 0.52
C ASN A 297 -0.92 -2.47 -0.77
N THR A 298 -0.79 -1.25 -1.30
CA THR A 298 -0.10 -1.00 -2.58
C THR A 298 1.34 -0.52 -2.44
N ASP A 299 1.71 0.14 -1.33
CA ASP A 299 2.99 0.83 -1.15
C ASP A 299 3.12 2.05 -2.08
N GLY A 300 3.97 2.02 -3.07
CA GLY A 300 4.13 3.06 -4.10
C GLY A 300 3.31 2.75 -5.35
N ARG A 301 2.08 3.27 -5.46
CA ARG A 301 1.16 2.95 -6.57
C ARG A 301 1.76 3.20 -7.95
N THR A 302 2.49 4.31 -8.11
CA THR A 302 3.16 4.63 -9.38
C THR A 302 4.37 3.75 -9.61
N ILE A 303 5.25 3.64 -8.62
CA ILE A 303 6.48 2.86 -8.76
C ILE A 303 6.15 1.41 -9.07
N SER A 304 5.22 0.82 -8.34
CA SER A 304 4.76 -0.56 -8.55
C SER A 304 3.80 -0.72 -9.72
N ASN A 305 3.33 0.38 -10.33
CA ASN A 305 2.29 0.37 -11.36
C ASN A 305 1.09 -0.51 -10.95
N THR A 306 0.61 -0.30 -9.74
CA THR A 306 -0.43 -1.13 -9.12
C THR A 306 -1.59 -0.30 -8.54
N SER A 307 -2.66 -0.98 -8.21
CA SER A 307 -3.80 -0.46 -7.47
C SER A 307 -4.22 -1.46 -6.40
N LEU A 308 -4.99 -1.03 -5.41
CA LEU A 308 -5.45 -1.97 -4.38
C LEU A 308 -6.40 -3.03 -4.95
N GLN A 309 -7.14 -2.69 -6.00
CA GLN A 309 -7.91 -3.68 -6.75
C GLN A 309 -7.00 -4.73 -7.36
N HIS A 310 -5.91 -4.31 -8.03
CA HIS A 310 -4.94 -5.23 -8.63
C HIS A 310 -4.27 -6.14 -7.59
N GLU A 311 -3.89 -5.61 -6.43
CA GLU A 311 -3.33 -6.43 -5.33
C GLU A 311 -4.32 -7.53 -4.90
N TYR A 312 -5.63 -7.23 -4.85
CA TYR A 312 -6.64 -8.23 -4.52
C TYR A 312 -6.81 -9.28 -5.63
N GLU A 313 -6.80 -8.86 -6.91
CA GLU A 313 -6.85 -9.76 -8.06
C GLU A 313 -5.64 -10.71 -8.08
N VAL A 314 -4.46 -10.22 -7.73
CA VAL A 314 -3.24 -11.01 -7.57
C VAL A 314 -3.39 -12.06 -6.45
N MET A 315 -3.92 -11.66 -5.28
CA MET A 315 -4.16 -12.58 -4.17
C MET A 315 -5.23 -13.63 -4.50
N GLU A 316 -6.29 -13.25 -5.21
CA GLU A 316 -7.34 -14.17 -5.67
C GLU A 316 -6.77 -15.18 -6.68
N SER A 317 -6.13 -14.69 -7.74
CA SER A 317 -5.63 -15.55 -8.83
C SER A 317 -4.54 -16.52 -8.39
N THR A 318 -3.66 -16.09 -7.47
CA THR A 318 -2.50 -16.89 -7.05
C THR A 318 -2.82 -17.80 -5.86
N PHE A 319 -3.49 -17.29 -4.84
CA PHE A 319 -3.73 -18.00 -3.58
C PHE A 319 -5.18 -18.42 -3.38
N HIS A 320 -6.04 -18.16 -4.37
CA HIS A 320 -7.48 -18.46 -4.33
C HIS A 320 -8.20 -17.81 -3.14
N TRP A 321 -7.76 -16.61 -2.79
CA TRP A 321 -8.42 -15.84 -1.75
C TRP A 321 -9.84 -15.50 -2.16
N THR A 322 -10.71 -15.62 -1.21
CA THR A 322 -12.15 -15.35 -1.40
C THR A 322 -12.54 -14.08 -0.65
N ARG A 323 -13.75 -13.65 -0.86
CA ARG A 323 -14.39 -12.58 -0.12
C ARG A 323 -14.15 -12.66 1.40
N LYS A 324 -14.07 -13.88 1.97
CA LYS A 324 -13.86 -14.09 3.41
C LYS A 324 -12.50 -13.60 3.88
N GLN A 325 -11.42 -13.93 3.15
CA GLN A 325 -10.06 -13.49 3.50
C GLN A 325 -9.93 -11.97 3.36
N PHE A 326 -10.43 -11.39 2.27
CA PHE A 326 -10.38 -9.94 2.06
C PHE A 326 -11.17 -9.17 3.12
N LEU A 327 -12.37 -9.63 3.49
CA LEU A 327 -13.13 -9.02 4.58
C LEU A 327 -12.36 -9.10 5.91
N ALA A 328 -11.79 -10.26 6.23
CA ALA A 328 -11.02 -10.43 7.45
C ALA A 328 -9.82 -9.45 7.50
N CYS A 329 -9.03 -9.35 6.43
CA CYS A 329 -7.91 -8.41 6.35
C CYS A 329 -8.35 -6.94 6.48
N ASN A 330 -9.47 -6.55 5.85
CA ASN A 330 -10.00 -5.20 5.98
C ASN A 330 -10.50 -4.89 7.41
N LEU A 331 -11.11 -5.86 8.08
CA LEU A 331 -11.55 -5.68 9.48
C LEU A 331 -10.35 -5.54 10.43
N GLU A 332 -9.29 -6.33 10.23
CA GLU A 332 -8.02 -6.17 10.94
C GLU A 332 -7.39 -4.79 10.66
N ALA A 333 -7.40 -4.34 9.41
CA ALA A 333 -6.92 -3.00 9.04
C ALA A 333 -7.70 -1.89 9.78
N VAL A 334 -9.03 -2.00 9.86
CA VAL A 334 -9.85 -1.02 10.63
C VAL A 334 -9.45 -0.99 12.11
N ASP A 335 -9.21 -2.17 12.71
CA ASP A 335 -8.84 -2.23 14.14
C ASP A 335 -7.51 -1.55 14.43
N HIS A 336 -6.59 -1.60 13.46
CA HIS A 336 -5.25 -1.03 13.57
C HIS A 336 -5.10 0.37 12.92
N ALA A 337 -6.16 0.89 12.28
CA ALA A 337 -6.17 2.25 11.73
C ALA A 337 -5.96 3.31 12.82
N PHE A 338 -5.20 4.36 12.51
CA PHE A 338 -4.93 5.48 13.42
C PHE A 338 -6.08 6.50 13.40
N THR A 339 -7.25 6.03 13.76
CA THR A 339 -8.47 6.85 13.78
C THR A 339 -9.33 6.54 15.04
N ASP A 340 -10.33 7.36 15.28
CA ASP A 340 -11.18 7.22 16.46
C ASP A 340 -12.15 6.02 16.39
N VAL A 341 -12.63 5.59 17.55
CA VAL A 341 -13.53 4.43 17.70
C VAL A 341 -14.83 4.59 16.90
N LYS A 342 -15.35 5.83 16.77
CA LYS A 342 -16.58 6.10 16.03
C LYS A 342 -16.37 5.86 14.53
N ILE A 343 -15.25 6.33 13.98
CA ILE A 343 -14.90 6.09 12.59
C ILE A 343 -14.66 4.59 12.36
N LYS A 344 -13.92 3.90 13.23
CA LYS A 344 -13.73 2.43 13.13
C LYS A 344 -15.06 1.69 13.09
N LYS A 345 -16.03 2.05 13.93
CA LYS A 345 -17.36 1.43 13.91
C LYS A 345 -18.06 1.64 12.57
N GLN A 346 -18.06 2.86 12.05
CA GLN A 346 -18.67 3.17 10.74
C GLN A 346 -18.01 2.39 9.60
N LEU A 347 -16.67 2.29 9.58
CA LEU A 347 -15.93 1.53 8.58
C LEU A 347 -16.27 0.04 8.64
N ARG A 348 -16.37 -0.55 9.84
CA ARG A 348 -16.81 -1.94 10.01
C ARG A 348 -18.21 -2.19 9.43
N GLU A 349 -19.16 -1.28 9.68
CA GLU A 349 -20.51 -1.38 9.15
C GLU A 349 -20.51 -1.32 7.59
N ILE A 350 -19.72 -0.40 7.00
CA ILE A 350 -19.56 -0.29 5.54
C ILE A 350 -18.97 -1.59 4.97
N LEU A 351 -17.91 -2.12 5.58
CA LEU A 351 -17.26 -3.35 5.13
C LEU A 351 -18.22 -4.55 5.20
N VAL A 352 -18.83 -4.80 6.36
CA VAL A 352 -19.75 -5.94 6.53
C VAL A 352 -20.90 -5.86 5.53
N LYS A 353 -21.48 -4.66 5.31
CA LYS A 353 -22.54 -4.46 4.32
C LYS A 353 -22.05 -4.66 2.88
N GLY A 354 -20.87 -4.12 2.54
CA GLY A 354 -20.30 -4.22 1.18
C GLY A 354 -19.88 -5.64 0.80
N TYR A 355 -19.45 -6.42 1.80
CA TYR A 355 -19.06 -7.83 1.63
C TYR A 355 -20.21 -8.81 1.87
N ALA A 356 -21.41 -8.38 2.23
CA ALA A 356 -22.55 -9.28 2.36
C ALA A 356 -22.88 -9.96 1.02
N ALA A 357 -23.24 -11.25 1.07
CA ALA A 357 -23.74 -11.96 -0.12
C ALA A 357 -25.06 -11.30 -0.56
N ARG A 358 -25.16 -10.97 -1.82
CA ARG A 358 -26.43 -10.70 -2.48
C ARG A 358 -26.92 -11.95 -3.18
#